data_4948783442dc51dab206aab0038fbe75
#
_entry.id   4948783442dc51dab206aab0038fbe75
#
_cell.length_a   1.000
_cell.length_b   1.000
_cell.length_c   1.000
_cell.angle_alpha   90.00
_cell.angle_beta   90.00
_cell.angle_gamma   90.00
#
_symmetry.space_group_name_H-M   'P 1'
#
loop_
_entity.id
_entity.type
_entity.pdbx_description
1 polymer ?
#
loop_
_entity_poly.entity_id
_entity_poly.type
_entity_poly.pdbx_seq_one_letter_code
_entity_poly.pdbx_strand_id
1 'polypeptide(L)'
;MKVTDILRVKGSTLFTVSPDQTLWEAMQTMSELDIGSLVVMEHGDLIGMLTFREVINAVVANGGSVGTRHVRSVMDDAPLTCTPETEIDEVRRMMLARHARYMPVLERRTLMGVISFYDVAKTVVDAQDFENRMLKAYIRDWPAEGTPLPSGDGA
;
A
#
# COMPACT_ATOMS: atom_id res chain seq x y z
N MET A 1 -0.89 14.12 5.48
CA MET A 1 -0.49 13.45 4.23
C MET A 1 -1.63 12.61 3.70
N LYS A 2 -1.82 12.64 2.42
CA LYS A 2 -2.88 11.92 1.72
C LYS A 2 -2.31 10.83 0.83
N VAL A 3 -3.14 9.89 0.44
CA VAL A 3 -2.78 8.80 -0.48
C VAL A 3 -2.13 9.33 -1.76
N THR A 4 -2.61 10.47 -2.28
CA THR A 4 -2.03 11.10 -3.47
C THR A 4 -0.54 11.39 -3.31
N ASP A 5 -0.06 11.66 -2.11
CA ASP A 5 1.36 11.91 -1.85
C ASP A 5 2.20 10.66 -2.08
N ILE A 6 1.68 9.49 -1.70
CA ILE A 6 2.33 8.20 -2.00
C ILE A 6 2.35 7.95 -3.50
N LEU A 7 1.23 8.17 -4.18
CA LEU A 7 1.12 7.90 -5.61
C LEU A 7 2.06 8.77 -6.44
N ARG A 8 2.31 10.00 -6.02
CA ARG A 8 3.27 10.88 -6.69
C ARG A 8 4.69 10.32 -6.68
N VAL A 9 5.08 9.68 -5.59
CA VAL A 9 6.41 9.10 -5.44
C VAL A 9 6.49 7.73 -6.09
N LYS A 10 5.47 6.90 -5.87
CA LYS A 10 5.44 5.52 -6.35
C LYS A 10 5.23 5.42 -7.85
N GLY A 11 4.52 6.37 -8.42
CA GLY A 11 4.08 6.33 -9.81
C GLY A 11 2.74 5.63 -9.97
N SER A 12 2.28 5.54 -11.21
CA SER A 12 0.95 5.05 -11.56
C SER A 12 0.97 3.70 -12.29
N THR A 13 2.06 2.94 -12.18
CA THR A 13 2.14 1.62 -12.80
C THR A 13 1.12 0.69 -12.16
N LEU A 14 0.28 0.07 -12.99
CA LEU A 14 -0.77 -0.83 -12.56
C LEU A 14 -0.53 -2.22 -13.14
N PHE A 15 -0.66 -3.23 -12.28
CA PHE A 15 -0.60 -4.62 -12.69
C PHE A 15 -1.97 -5.23 -12.47
N THR A 16 -2.60 -5.62 -13.56
CA THR A 16 -3.97 -6.13 -13.56
C THR A 16 -4.04 -7.53 -14.14
N VAL A 17 -5.12 -8.20 -13.83
CA VAL A 17 -5.42 -9.54 -14.34
C VAL A 17 -6.91 -9.61 -14.65
N SER A 18 -7.27 -10.42 -15.67
CA SER A 18 -8.65 -10.74 -15.96
C SER A 18 -9.16 -11.82 -15.00
N PRO A 19 -10.43 -11.78 -14.57
CA PRO A 19 -10.99 -12.82 -13.71
C PRO A 19 -11.06 -14.18 -14.40
N ASP A 20 -11.01 -14.22 -15.71
CA ASP A 20 -11.10 -15.46 -16.49
C ASP A 20 -9.73 -16.11 -16.76
N GLN A 21 -8.64 -15.45 -16.39
CA GLN A 21 -7.32 -16.08 -16.39
C GLN A 21 -7.26 -17.13 -15.29
N THR A 22 -6.43 -18.16 -15.52
CA THR A 22 -6.22 -19.18 -14.49
C THR A 22 -5.38 -18.64 -13.34
N LEU A 23 -5.53 -19.24 -12.18
CA LEU A 23 -4.68 -18.90 -11.04
C LEU A 23 -3.20 -19.09 -11.38
N TRP A 24 -2.86 -20.14 -12.10
CA TRP A 24 -1.49 -20.39 -12.53
C TRP A 24 -0.93 -19.27 -13.39
N GLU A 25 -1.69 -18.81 -14.39
CA GLU A 25 -1.29 -17.68 -15.23
C GLU A 25 -1.05 -16.42 -14.40
N ALA A 26 -1.93 -16.14 -13.44
CA ALA A 26 -1.76 -15.00 -12.54
C ALA A 26 -0.50 -15.15 -11.68
N MET A 27 -0.25 -16.34 -11.16
CA MET A 27 0.96 -16.62 -10.37
C MET A 27 2.23 -16.44 -11.20
N GLN A 28 2.21 -16.87 -12.46
CA GLN A 28 3.34 -16.63 -13.35
C GLN A 28 3.61 -15.14 -13.53
N THR A 29 2.57 -14.35 -13.72
CA THR A 29 2.71 -12.89 -13.82
C THR A 29 3.30 -12.30 -12.56
N MET A 30 2.80 -12.70 -11.39
CA MET A 30 3.32 -12.24 -10.10
C MET A 30 4.80 -12.59 -9.93
N SER A 31 5.18 -13.78 -10.32
CA SER A 31 6.57 -14.25 -10.25
C SER A 31 7.49 -13.49 -11.20
N GLU A 32 7.07 -13.34 -12.45
CA GLU A 32 7.87 -12.66 -13.48
C GLU A 32 8.09 -11.18 -13.16
N LEU A 33 7.07 -10.52 -12.62
CA LEU A 33 7.12 -9.10 -12.29
C LEU A 33 7.60 -8.82 -10.87
N ASP A 34 7.80 -9.87 -10.07
CA ASP A 34 8.19 -9.78 -8.66
C ASP A 34 7.24 -8.86 -7.88
N ILE A 35 5.94 -9.13 -7.99
CA ILE A 35 4.90 -8.35 -7.34
C ILE A 35 4.02 -9.24 -6.47
N GLY A 36 3.50 -8.67 -5.38
CA GLY A 36 2.70 -9.38 -4.38
C GLY A 36 1.20 -9.22 -4.55
N SER A 37 0.75 -8.48 -5.54
CA SER A 37 -0.68 -8.23 -5.77
C SER A 37 -0.98 -7.94 -7.22
N LEU A 38 -2.19 -8.36 -7.63
CA LEU A 38 -2.78 -8.01 -8.92
C LEU A 38 -4.17 -7.48 -8.67
N VAL A 39 -4.55 -6.44 -9.38
CA VAL A 39 -5.92 -5.94 -9.38
C VAL A 39 -6.70 -6.72 -10.43
N VAL A 40 -7.86 -7.23 -10.04
CA VAL A 40 -8.72 -7.98 -10.95
C VAL A 40 -9.70 -7.00 -11.59
N MET A 41 -9.59 -6.85 -12.88
CA MET A 41 -10.40 -5.90 -13.66
C MET A 41 -11.28 -6.63 -14.65
N GLU A 42 -12.53 -6.20 -14.75
CA GLU A 42 -13.49 -6.70 -15.73
C GLU A 42 -14.30 -5.54 -16.29
N HIS A 43 -14.31 -5.40 -17.60
CA HIS A 43 -15.05 -4.33 -18.29
C HIS A 43 -14.72 -2.91 -17.77
N GLY A 44 -13.45 -2.69 -17.44
CA GLY A 44 -12.99 -1.41 -16.93
C GLY A 44 -13.24 -1.17 -15.44
N ASP A 45 -13.89 -2.10 -14.75
CA ASP A 45 -14.17 -1.99 -13.32
C ASP A 45 -13.27 -2.91 -12.50
N LEU A 46 -12.87 -2.42 -11.33
CA LEU A 46 -12.22 -3.25 -10.33
C LEU A 46 -13.27 -4.18 -9.73
N ILE A 47 -13.04 -5.48 -9.81
CA ILE A 47 -13.93 -6.49 -9.22
C ILE A 47 -13.29 -7.27 -8.08
N GLY A 48 -12.00 -7.15 -7.89
CA GLY A 48 -11.33 -7.86 -6.81
C GLY A 48 -9.83 -7.61 -6.76
N MET A 49 -9.18 -8.27 -5.82
CA MET A 49 -7.73 -8.33 -5.70
C MET A 49 -7.25 -9.75 -5.53
N LEU A 50 -6.09 -10.04 -6.10
CA LEU A 50 -5.37 -11.27 -5.90
C LEU A 50 -4.03 -10.96 -5.27
N THR A 51 -3.82 -11.41 -4.03
CA THR A 51 -2.56 -11.24 -3.32
C THR A 51 -2.00 -12.60 -2.96
N PHE A 52 -0.80 -12.63 -2.39
CA PHE A 52 -0.21 -13.88 -1.89
C PHE A 52 -1.14 -14.60 -0.91
N ARG A 53 -1.94 -13.87 -0.14
CA ARG A 53 -2.91 -14.48 0.79
C ARG A 53 -3.90 -15.35 0.06
N GLU A 54 -4.55 -14.84 -0.99
CA GLU A 54 -5.52 -15.59 -1.77
C GLU A 54 -4.87 -16.76 -2.51
N VAL A 55 -3.66 -16.57 -3.01
CA VAL A 55 -2.90 -17.63 -3.67
C VAL A 55 -2.59 -18.77 -2.68
N ILE A 56 -2.06 -18.44 -1.51
CA ILE A 56 -1.73 -19.43 -0.49
C ILE A 56 -2.99 -20.16 -0.02
N ASN A 57 -4.06 -19.43 0.24
CA ASN A 57 -5.32 -20.03 0.69
C ASN A 57 -5.90 -20.97 -0.37
N ALA A 58 -5.79 -20.59 -1.65
CA ALA A 58 -6.28 -21.42 -2.75
C ALA A 58 -5.48 -22.72 -2.88
N VAL A 59 -4.16 -22.64 -2.78
CA VAL A 59 -3.29 -23.83 -2.87
C VAL A 59 -3.52 -24.75 -1.68
N VAL A 60 -3.63 -24.22 -0.48
CA VAL A 60 -3.91 -25.01 0.74
C VAL A 60 -5.28 -25.70 0.62
N ALA A 61 -6.30 -24.97 0.18
CA ALA A 61 -7.65 -25.52 0.00
C ALA A 61 -7.70 -26.63 -1.06
N ASN A 62 -6.75 -26.63 -1.98
CA ASN A 62 -6.66 -27.63 -3.07
C ASN A 62 -5.58 -28.69 -2.77
N GLY A 63 -5.27 -28.93 -1.51
CA GLY A 63 -4.36 -30.00 -1.11
C GLY A 63 -2.90 -29.81 -1.49
N GLY A 64 -2.47 -28.56 -1.70
CA GLY A 64 -1.09 -28.24 -2.07
C GLY A 64 -0.87 -28.07 -3.58
N SER A 65 -1.94 -28.11 -4.36
CA SER A 65 -1.89 -27.96 -5.82
C SER A 65 -2.58 -26.67 -6.25
N VAL A 66 -2.09 -26.04 -7.30
CA VAL A 66 -2.72 -24.86 -7.89
C VAL A 66 -4.07 -25.22 -8.54
N GLY A 67 -4.14 -26.38 -9.17
CA GLY A 67 -5.33 -26.80 -9.89
C GLY A 67 -5.57 -26.00 -11.17
N THR A 68 -6.82 -26.00 -11.63
CA THR A 68 -7.25 -25.34 -12.86
C THR A 68 -8.20 -24.17 -12.60
N ARG A 69 -8.26 -23.69 -11.37
CA ARG A 69 -9.20 -22.63 -11.00
C ARG A 69 -8.85 -21.31 -11.67
N HIS A 70 -9.89 -20.51 -11.89
CA HIS A 70 -9.76 -19.16 -12.45
C HIS A 70 -9.63 -18.15 -11.30
N VAL A 71 -9.04 -17.00 -11.62
CA VAL A 71 -8.88 -15.90 -10.67
C VAL A 71 -10.20 -15.51 -10.02
N ARG A 72 -11.29 -15.50 -10.77
CA ARG A 72 -12.63 -15.16 -10.28
C ARG A 72 -13.03 -15.96 -9.04
N SER A 73 -12.65 -17.24 -8.98
CA SER A 73 -13.05 -18.11 -7.87
C SER A 73 -12.17 -18.02 -6.64
N VAL A 74 -11.01 -17.36 -6.72
CA VAL A 74 -10.05 -17.29 -5.62
C VAL A 74 -9.74 -15.86 -5.15
N MET A 75 -10.06 -14.85 -5.95
CA MET A 75 -9.81 -13.46 -5.62
C MET A 75 -10.58 -13.01 -4.37
N ASP A 76 -10.08 -11.99 -3.70
CA ASP A 76 -10.85 -11.22 -2.74
C ASP A 76 -11.81 -10.32 -3.53
N ASP A 77 -13.11 -10.57 -3.43
CA ASP A 77 -14.14 -9.86 -4.19
C ASP A 77 -14.67 -8.61 -3.48
N ALA A 78 -14.15 -8.31 -2.30
CA ALA A 78 -14.51 -7.13 -1.52
C ALA A 78 -13.29 -6.51 -0.86
N PRO A 79 -12.26 -6.13 -1.62
CA PRO A 79 -11.06 -5.55 -1.04
C PRO A 79 -11.34 -4.18 -0.43
N LEU A 80 -10.57 -3.84 0.59
CA LEU A 80 -10.56 -2.46 1.07
C LEU A 80 -10.06 -1.55 -0.05
N THR A 81 -10.69 -0.40 -0.18
CA THR A 81 -10.30 0.62 -1.14
C THR A 81 -10.19 1.97 -0.45
N CYS A 82 -9.46 2.87 -1.07
CA CYS A 82 -9.37 4.26 -0.63
C CYS A 82 -9.40 5.18 -1.84
N THR A 83 -9.42 6.47 -1.59
CA THR A 83 -9.35 7.48 -2.64
C THR A 83 -8.03 8.23 -2.55
N PRO A 84 -7.63 8.99 -3.58
CA PRO A 84 -6.43 9.83 -3.50
C PRO A 84 -6.47 10.84 -2.35
N GLU A 85 -7.68 11.23 -1.92
CA GLU A 85 -7.88 12.22 -0.85
C GLU A 85 -7.90 11.61 0.56
N THR A 86 -7.88 10.28 0.67
CA THR A 86 -7.90 9.63 1.98
C THR A 86 -6.60 9.94 2.73
N GLU A 87 -6.73 10.26 4.02
CA GLU A 87 -5.58 10.52 4.86
C GLU A 87 -4.79 9.24 5.12
N ILE A 88 -3.47 9.34 5.10
CA ILE A 88 -2.57 8.20 5.32
C ILE A 88 -2.84 7.53 6.66
N ASP A 89 -3.13 8.32 7.69
CA ASP A 89 -3.40 7.77 9.02
C ASP A 89 -4.68 6.92 9.03
N GLU A 90 -5.69 7.31 8.27
CA GLU A 90 -6.90 6.50 8.11
C GLU A 90 -6.61 5.20 7.36
N VAL A 91 -5.84 5.26 6.28
CA VAL A 91 -5.42 4.06 5.52
C VAL A 91 -4.68 3.10 6.43
N ARG A 92 -3.76 3.61 7.25
CA ARG A 92 -3.01 2.80 8.20
C ARG A 92 -3.94 2.06 9.16
N ARG A 93 -4.92 2.76 9.73
CA ARG A 93 -5.90 2.15 10.62
C ARG A 93 -6.72 1.07 9.93
N MET A 94 -7.17 1.33 8.69
CA MET A 94 -7.93 0.37 7.90
C MET A 94 -7.13 -0.89 7.61
N MET A 95 -5.88 -0.73 7.19
CA MET A 95 -4.99 -1.85 6.89
C MET A 95 -4.70 -2.69 8.13
N LEU A 96 -4.44 -2.06 9.27
CA LEU A 96 -4.17 -2.76 10.52
C LEU A 96 -5.40 -3.52 11.01
N ALA A 97 -6.58 -2.92 10.92
CA ALA A 97 -7.82 -3.56 11.38
C ALA A 97 -8.17 -4.83 10.59
N ARG A 98 -7.86 -4.86 9.30
CA ARG A 98 -8.21 -5.96 8.40
C ARG A 98 -6.99 -6.81 8.01
N HIS A 99 -5.82 -6.53 8.55
CA HIS A 99 -4.55 -7.16 8.16
C HIS A 99 -4.32 -7.10 6.63
N ALA A 100 -4.77 -6.03 6.01
CA ALA A 100 -4.60 -5.83 4.58
C ALA A 100 -3.18 -5.32 4.28
N ARG A 101 -2.53 -5.90 3.28
CA ARG A 101 -1.19 -5.50 2.85
C ARG A 101 -1.20 -4.60 1.63
N TYR A 102 -2.29 -4.60 0.90
CA TYR A 102 -2.48 -3.86 -0.34
C TYR A 102 -3.85 -3.22 -0.35
N MET A 103 -3.94 -2.05 -0.93
CA MET A 103 -5.21 -1.31 -1.01
C MET A 103 -5.27 -0.58 -2.35
N PRO A 104 -6.24 -0.93 -3.21
CA PRO A 104 -6.47 -0.18 -4.44
C PRO A 104 -6.94 1.23 -4.13
N VAL A 105 -6.48 2.17 -4.95
CA VAL A 105 -6.87 3.57 -4.88
C VAL A 105 -7.81 3.85 -6.04
N LEU A 106 -9.04 4.23 -5.73
CA LEU A 106 -10.05 4.53 -6.73
C LEU A 106 -10.46 5.99 -6.63
N GLU A 107 -10.57 6.63 -7.76
CA GLU A 107 -11.25 7.92 -7.89
C GLU A 107 -12.53 7.67 -8.66
N ARG A 108 -13.66 7.71 -7.96
CA ARG A 108 -14.94 7.22 -8.47
C ARG A 108 -14.82 5.74 -8.85
N ARG A 109 -14.88 5.42 -10.15
CA ARG A 109 -14.74 4.04 -10.65
C ARG A 109 -13.40 3.80 -11.33
N THR A 110 -12.52 4.79 -11.33
CA THR A 110 -11.23 4.71 -12.01
C THR A 110 -10.14 4.27 -11.05
N LEU A 111 -9.45 3.20 -11.41
CA LEU A 111 -8.30 2.72 -10.64
C LEU A 111 -7.12 3.67 -10.86
N MET A 112 -6.67 4.31 -9.78
CA MET A 112 -5.57 5.26 -9.80
C MET A 112 -4.23 4.64 -9.46
N GLY A 113 -4.23 3.55 -8.72
CA GLY A 113 -3.02 2.86 -8.29
C GLY A 113 -3.32 1.86 -7.20
N VAL A 114 -2.27 1.24 -6.71
CA VAL A 114 -2.34 0.34 -5.54
C VAL A 114 -1.26 0.78 -4.57
N ILE A 115 -1.62 0.95 -3.32
CA ILE A 115 -0.66 1.22 -2.25
C ILE A 115 -0.50 -0.02 -1.38
N SER A 116 0.71 -0.23 -0.89
CA SER A 116 1.03 -1.33 0.01
C SER A 116 1.19 -0.83 1.44
N PHE A 117 1.07 -1.75 2.39
CA PHE A 117 1.40 -1.42 3.79
C PHE A 117 2.84 -0.93 3.92
N TYR A 118 3.75 -1.47 3.11
CA TYR A 118 5.13 -0.99 3.05
C TYR A 118 5.18 0.50 2.66
N ASP A 119 4.43 0.92 1.65
CA ASP A 119 4.39 2.32 1.23
C ASP A 119 3.91 3.24 2.37
N VAL A 120 2.88 2.80 3.08
CA VAL A 120 2.33 3.54 4.23
C VAL A 120 3.33 3.62 5.37
N ALA A 121 3.94 2.48 5.72
CA ALA A 121 4.92 2.41 6.79
C ALA A 121 6.14 3.28 6.49
N LYS A 122 6.64 3.23 5.26
CA LYS A 122 7.76 4.06 4.82
C LYS A 122 7.44 5.54 4.94
N THR A 123 6.25 5.94 4.51
CA THR A 123 5.80 7.34 4.60
C THR A 123 5.77 7.81 6.05
N VAL A 124 5.25 6.99 6.96
CA VAL A 124 5.19 7.32 8.39
C VAL A 124 6.60 7.42 8.98
N VAL A 125 7.48 6.46 8.68
CA VAL A 125 8.87 6.47 9.16
C VAL A 125 9.63 7.67 8.63
N ASP A 126 9.51 7.97 7.34
CA ASP A 126 10.17 9.13 6.73
C ASP A 126 9.69 10.44 7.38
N ALA A 127 8.42 10.58 7.69
CA ALA A 127 7.87 11.73 8.38
C ALA A 127 8.42 11.83 9.81
N GLN A 128 8.50 10.73 10.54
CA GLN A 128 9.07 10.68 11.88
C GLN A 128 10.56 11.02 11.87
N ASP A 129 11.31 10.51 10.91
CA ASP A 129 12.73 10.81 10.76
C ASP A 129 12.95 12.30 10.49
N PHE A 130 12.11 12.90 9.65
CA PHE A 130 12.15 14.33 9.40
C PHE A 130 11.87 15.12 10.68
N GLU A 131 10.81 14.78 11.40
CA GLU A 131 10.46 15.42 12.68
C GLU A 131 11.57 15.25 13.70
N ASN A 132 12.16 14.07 13.81
CA ASN A 132 13.27 13.80 14.73
C ASN A 132 14.51 14.63 14.37
N ARG A 133 14.82 14.78 13.11
CA ARG A 133 15.95 15.62 12.67
C ARG A 133 15.70 17.09 13.00
N MET A 134 14.49 17.57 12.79
CA MET A 134 14.12 18.94 13.13
C MET A 134 14.21 19.16 14.64
N LEU A 135 13.70 18.21 15.44
CA LEU A 135 13.76 18.28 16.89
C LEU A 135 15.20 18.23 17.41
N LYS A 136 16.03 17.32 16.85
CA LYS A 136 17.44 17.24 17.21
C LYS A 136 18.20 18.52 16.89
N ALA A 137 17.93 19.14 15.75
CA ALA A 137 18.52 20.42 15.37
C ALA A 137 18.11 21.51 16.37
N TYR A 138 16.82 21.54 16.74
CA TYR A 138 16.31 22.49 17.73
C TYR A 138 16.99 22.30 19.08
N ILE A 139 17.08 21.06 19.58
CA ILE A 139 17.73 20.75 20.87
C ILE A 139 19.23 21.07 20.81
N ARG A 140 19.91 20.73 19.72
CA ARG A 140 21.34 21.01 19.54
C ARG A 140 21.65 22.50 19.61
N ASP A 141 20.78 23.31 19.02
CA ASP A 141 20.95 24.76 18.95
C ASP A 141 20.38 25.46 20.16
N TRP A 142 19.72 24.76 21.09
CA TRP A 142 19.17 25.30 22.30
C TRP A 142 20.31 25.52 23.33
N PRO A 143 20.35 26.68 24.02
CA PRO A 143 21.38 26.92 25.04
C PRO A 143 21.30 25.90 26.17
N ALA A 144 22.46 25.49 26.68
CA ALA A 144 22.52 24.67 27.90
C ALA A 144 21.90 25.40 29.07
N GLU A 145 21.39 24.65 30.05
CA GLU A 145 20.83 25.22 31.28
C GLU A 145 21.89 26.10 31.98
N GLY A 146 21.49 27.29 32.34
CA GLY A 146 22.40 28.28 32.95
C GLY A 146 23.20 29.10 31.94
N THR A 147 23.11 28.81 30.67
CA THR A 147 23.75 29.58 29.59
C THR A 147 22.81 30.72 29.18
N PRO A 148 23.29 31.99 29.11
CA PRO A 148 22.48 33.07 28.59
C PRO A 148 21.96 32.77 27.20
N LEU A 149 20.70 33.10 26.94
CA LEU A 149 20.14 32.97 25.59
C LEU A 149 20.88 33.91 24.65
N PRO A 150 21.15 33.47 23.39
CA PRO A 150 21.74 34.34 22.40
C PRO A 150 20.85 35.56 22.21
N SER A 151 21.44 36.74 22.21
CA SER A 151 20.71 37.98 22.02
C SER A 151 20.28 38.13 20.56
N GLY A 152 19.02 37.92 20.25
CA GLY A 152 18.41 38.23 18.98
C GLY A 152 18.65 37.21 17.84
N ASP A 153 19.59 36.36 17.98
CA ASP A 153 19.90 35.33 16.95
C ASP A 153 19.38 33.99 17.43
N GLY A 154 18.10 33.87 17.62
CA GLY A 154 17.52 32.65 18.16
C GLY A 154 18.28 31.40 17.75
N ALA A 155 18.75 30.71 18.68
CA ALA A 155 19.50 29.51 18.41
C ALA A 155 18.64 28.41 17.81
#